data_081f3f6f57a501b6a261003408a417f7
#
_entry.id   081f3f6f57a501b6a261003408a417f7
#
_cell.length_a   1.000
_cell.length_b   1.000
_cell.length_c   1.000
_cell.angle_alpha   90.00
_cell.angle_beta   90.00
_cell.angle_gamma   90.00
#
_symmetry.space_group_name_H-M   'P 1'
#
loop_
_entity.id
_entity.type
_entity.pdbx_description
1 polymer ?
#
loop_
_entity_poly.entity_id
_entity_poly.type
_entity_poly.pdbx_seq_one_letter_code
_entity_poly.pdbx_strand_id
1 'polypeptide(L)'
;MRLFLNAASPFARLVRVVVVETGLQAETELHYVDPWESPPELLARNPAAKVPALDLDNGTQLIESGCICDYLIQYSDREDLAPSSATNAADRLQVLGLGRVAIDCAFGAVLLNRFCQSTELEARWLSALLRIALSLESLMSSTTPTPSLYLADLTIAVAFEYVDFRLPDVHWRTENRQLVHRVTEIGQRQSLSTTRPR
;
A
#
# COMPACT_ATOMS: atom_id res chain seq x y z
N MET A 1 18.94 -4.22 7.82
CA MET A 1 18.25 -3.12 7.11
C MET A 1 17.51 -2.24 8.12
N ARG A 2 17.27 -0.93 7.83
CA ARG A 2 16.47 -0.02 8.68
C ARG A 2 15.38 0.67 7.85
N LEU A 3 14.12 0.50 8.25
CA LEU A 3 12.95 1.09 7.59
C LEU A 3 12.46 2.33 8.36
N PHE A 4 12.55 3.51 7.73
CA PHE A 4 11.97 4.75 8.21
C PHE A 4 10.50 4.81 7.82
N LEU A 5 9.62 5.04 8.80
CA LEU A 5 8.18 4.92 8.61
C LEU A 5 7.39 5.83 9.56
N ASN A 6 6.11 6.03 9.21
CA ASN A 6 5.08 6.58 10.09
C ASN A 6 3.93 5.57 10.20
N ALA A 7 3.39 5.39 11.40
CA ALA A 7 2.37 4.37 11.68
C ALA A 7 1.05 4.56 10.89
N ALA A 8 0.74 5.81 10.54
CA ALA A 8 -0.48 6.16 9.81
C ALA A 8 -0.29 6.18 8.27
N SER A 9 0.95 6.02 7.77
CA SER A 9 1.22 6.07 6.33
C SER A 9 0.81 4.77 5.63
N PRO A 10 -0.07 4.80 4.61
CA PRO A 10 -0.45 3.60 3.87
C PRO A 10 0.73 3.08 3.02
N PHE A 11 1.59 3.97 2.51
CA PHE A 11 2.79 3.61 1.76
C PHE A 11 3.80 2.85 2.63
N ALA A 12 4.06 3.34 3.84
CA ALA A 12 4.95 2.68 4.79
C ALA A 12 4.34 1.36 5.31
N ARG A 13 3.02 1.33 5.48
CA ARG A 13 2.31 0.11 5.86
C ARG A 13 2.46 -0.99 4.81
N LEU A 14 2.35 -0.66 3.51
CA LEU A 14 2.56 -1.64 2.44
C LEU A 14 3.94 -2.30 2.54
N VAL A 15 4.99 -1.51 2.77
CA VAL A 15 6.34 -2.06 2.96
C VAL A 15 6.41 -2.96 4.20
N ARG A 16 5.80 -2.56 5.33
CA ARG A 16 5.75 -3.41 6.54
C ARG A 16 5.02 -4.74 6.29
N VAL A 17 3.93 -4.70 5.54
CA VAL A 17 3.21 -5.93 5.14
C VAL A 17 4.13 -6.84 4.33
N VAL A 18 4.86 -6.31 3.36
CA VAL A 18 5.81 -7.08 2.56
C VAL A 18 6.95 -7.62 3.41
N VAL A 19 7.51 -6.85 4.35
CA VAL A 19 8.52 -7.35 5.32
C VAL A 19 8.02 -8.58 6.07
N VAL A 20 6.74 -8.60 6.47
CA VAL A 20 6.16 -9.76 7.16
C VAL A 20 5.93 -10.94 6.20
N GLU A 21 5.40 -10.70 5.00
CA GLU A 21 5.14 -11.75 4.00
C GLU A 21 6.43 -12.40 3.48
N THR A 22 7.52 -11.66 3.48
CA THR A 22 8.85 -12.13 3.06
C THR A 22 9.68 -12.75 4.19
N GLY A 23 9.19 -12.67 5.44
CA GLY A 23 9.89 -13.23 6.61
C GLY A 23 11.09 -12.40 7.09
N LEU A 24 11.22 -11.14 6.63
CA LEU A 24 12.38 -10.27 6.90
C LEU A 24 12.26 -9.44 8.19
N GLN A 25 11.33 -9.79 9.10
CA GLN A 25 11.09 -9.00 10.33
C GLN A 25 12.32 -8.94 11.24
N ALA A 26 13.07 -10.05 11.34
CA ALA A 26 14.29 -10.11 12.18
C ALA A 26 15.46 -9.30 11.59
N GLU A 27 15.44 -9.05 10.28
CA GLU A 27 16.48 -8.33 9.55
C GLU A 27 16.15 -6.83 9.36
N THR A 28 14.92 -6.41 9.73
CA THR A 28 14.42 -5.07 9.47
C THR A 28 14.11 -4.34 10.78
N GLU A 29 14.96 -3.39 11.15
CA GLU A 29 14.70 -2.46 12.24
C GLU A 29 13.65 -1.42 11.80
N LEU A 30 12.60 -1.22 12.61
CA LEU A 30 11.58 -0.21 12.36
C LEU A 30 11.93 1.10 13.06
N HIS A 31 12.16 2.16 12.29
CA HIS A 31 12.50 3.49 12.79
C HIS A 31 11.36 4.48 12.53
N TYR A 32 10.60 4.82 13.58
CA TYR A 32 9.42 5.69 13.47
C TYR A 32 9.84 7.15 13.49
N VAL A 33 9.37 7.92 12.49
CA VAL A 33 9.60 9.36 12.35
C VAL A 33 8.30 10.10 12.02
N ASP A 34 8.25 11.39 12.33
CA ASP A 34 7.22 12.27 11.79
C ASP A 34 7.75 12.97 10.53
N PRO A 35 7.25 12.59 9.33
CA PRO A 35 7.71 13.21 8.08
C PRO A 35 7.32 14.70 7.96
N TRP A 36 6.34 15.17 8.72
CA TRP A 36 5.92 16.57 8.70
C TRP A 36 6.92 17.51 9.39
N GLU A 37 7.72 16.99 10.30
CA GLU A 37 8.81 17.73 10.95
C GLU A 37 10.08 17.78 10.10
N SER A 38 10.12 17.05 8.97
CA SER A 38 11.29 16.95 8.10
C SER A 38 12.59 16.67 8.87
N PRO A 39 12.65 15.64 9.74
CA PRO A 39 13.81 15.42 10.59
C PRO A 39 15.06 15.16 9.75
N PRO A 40 16.24 15.67 10.17
CA PRO A 40 17.49 15.55 9.40
C PRO A 40 17.85 14.12 9.02
N GLU A 41 17.54 13.17 9.90
CA GLU A 41 17.76 11.75 9.66
C GLU A 41 16.92 11.21 8.50
N LEU A 42 15.67 11.64 8.36
CA LEU A 42 14.81 11.28 7.20
C LEU A 42 15.27 12.00 5.93
N LEU A 43 15.59 13.29 6.03
CA LEU A 43 16.09 14.08 4.89
C LEU A 43 17.35 13.50 4.28
N ALA A 44 18.24 12.94 5.11
CA ALA A 44 19.46 12.27 4.66
C ALA A 44 19.18 10.99 3.83
N ARG A 45 17.97 10.41 3.91
CA ARG A 45 17.54 9.19 3.20
C ARG A 45 16.61 9.51 2.06
N ASN A 46 15.71 10.43 2.30
CA ASN A 46 14.72 10.86 1.31
C ASN A 46 14.65 12.39 1.30
N PRO A 47 15.21 13.05 0.28
CA PRO A 47 15.21 14.52 0.19
C PRO A 47 13.80 15.12 0.10
N ALA A 48 12.78 14.30 -0.22
CA ALA A 48 11.39 14.74 -0.22
C ALA A 48 10.73 14.67 1.19
N ALA A 49 11.48 14.29 2.23
CA ALA A 49 10.97 14.09 3.60
C ALA A 49 9.74 13.16 3.67
N LYS A 50 9.66 12.14 2.81
CA LYS A 50 8.54 11.19 2.77
C LYS A 50 8.96 9.83 3.29
N VAL A 51 7.99 9.13 3.86
CA VAL A 51 8.12 7.73 4.26
C VAL A 51 7.27 6.85 3.33
N PRO A 52 7.68 5.59 3.06
CA PRO A 52 8.86 4.88 3.60
C PRO A 52 10.19 5.30 2.96
N ALA A 53 11.29 5.06 3.70
CA ALA A 53 12.64 5.02 3.18
C ALA A 53 13.37 3.82 3.83
N LEU A 54 14.19 3.09 3.07
CA LEU A 54 14.87 1.88 3.53
C LEU A 54 16.38 2.05 3.38
N ASP A 55 17.12 1.98 4.52
CA ASP A 55 18.57 1.88 4.54
C ASP A 55 18.96 0.40 4.46
N LEU A 56 19.82 0.07 3.50
CA LEU A 56 20.45 -1.25 3.40
C LEU A 56 21.80 -1.26 4.13
N ASP A 57 22.25 -2.44 4.55
CA ASP A 57 23.49 -2.61 5.31
C ASP A 57 24.75 -2.25 4.48
N ASN A 58 24.65 -2.22 3.15
CA ASN A 58 25.70 -1.76 2.24
C ASN A 58 25.72 -0.24 2.03
N GLY A 59 24.85 0.52 2.72
CA GLY A 59 24.74 1.98 2.62
C GLY A 59 23.82 2.48 1.49
N THR A 60 23.23 1.60 0.70
CA THR A 60 22.24 1.99 -0.32
C THR A 60 20.94 2.43 0.35
N GLN A 61 20.34 3.50 -0.15
CA GLN A 61 19.07 4.04 0.33
C GLN A 61 18.01 3.86 -0.75
N LEU A 62 16.91 3.19 -0.41
CA LEU A 62 15.78 2.99 -1.30
C LEU A 62 14.61 3.86 -0.86
N ILE A 63 14.01 4.53 -1.82
CA ILE A 63 12.78 5.30 -1.66
C ILE A 63 11.76 4.87 -2.70
N GLU A 64 10.53 5.28 -2.47
CA GLU A 64 9.29 4.88 -3.07
C GLU A 64 8.88 3.44 -2.67
N SER A 65 7.67 3.35 -2.13
CA SER A 65 7.16 2.10 -1.54
C SER A 65 7.16 0.92 -2.51
N GLY A 66 6.85 1.16 -3.78
CA GLY A 66 6.87 0.11 -4.80
C GLY A 66 8.26 -0.43 -5.07
N CYS A 67 9.27 0.45 -5.21
CA CYS A 67 10.66 0.05 -5.40
C CYS A 67 11.19 -0.74 -4.19
N ILE A 68 10.82 -0.30 -2.98
CA ILE A 68 11.20 -1.02 -1.74
C ILE A 68 10.53 -2.41 -1.71
N CYS A 69 9.24 -2.52 -2.04
CA CYS A 69 8.55 -3.79 -2.08
C CYS A 69 9.18 -4.74 -3.11
N ASP A 70 9.47 -4.25 -4.31
CA ASP A 70 10.09 -5.04 -5.37
C ASP A 70 11.47 -5.55 -4.93
N TYR A 71 12.28 -4.70 -4.27
CA TYR A 71 13.57 -5.09 -3.71
C TYR A 71 13.43 -6.18 -2.65
N LEU A 72 12.53 -6.02 -1.67
CA LEU A 72 12.35 -6.97 -0.57
C LEU A 72 11.87 -8.35 -1.08
N ILE A 73 10.99 -8.36 -2.07
CA ILE A 73 10.50 -9.59 -2.72
C ILE A 73 11.66 -10.34 -3.39
N GLN A 74 12.50 -9.63 -4.17
CA GLN A 74 13.68 -10.22 -4.81
C GLN A 74 14.74 -10.68 -3.81
N TYR A 75 15.03 -9.85 -2.80
CA TYR A 75 16.01 -10.15 -1.75
C TYR A 75 15.67 -11.41 -0.94
N SER A 76 14.39 -11.70 -0.76
CA SER A 76 13.88 -12.83 0.03
C SER A 76 13.58 -14.09 -0.79
N ASP A 77 13.87 -14.11 -2.09
CA ASP A 77 13.49 -15.18 -3.02
C ASP A 77 11.98 -15.48 -3.04
N ARG A 78 11.14 -14.49 -2.68
CA ARG A 78 9.67 -14.58 -2.70
C ARG A 78 9.08 -14.06 -4.01
N GLU A 79 9.68 -14.50 -5.14
CA GLU A 79 9.22 -14.13 -6.48
C GLU A 79 7.75 -14.54 -6.75
N ASP A 80 7.21 -15.48 -5.98
CA ASP A 80 5.79 -15.83 -6.01
C ASP A 80 4.86 -14.65 -5.69
N LEU A 81 5.34 -13.67 -4.92
CA LEU A 81 4.62 -12.42 -4.64
C LEU A 81 4.68 -11.41 -5.79
N ALA A 82 5.67 -11.53 -6.68
CA ALA A 82 5.86 -10.57 -7.77
C ALA A 82 4.78 -10.73 -8.85
N PRO A 83 4.06 -9.66 -9.21
CA PRO A 83 3.03 -9.75 -10.27
C PRO A 83 3.61 -10.18 -11.62
N SER A 84 4.85 -9.80 -11.91
CA SER A 84 5.53 -10.08 -13.18
C SER A 84 5.91 -11.56 -13.38
N SER A 85 5.96 -12.36 -12.32
CA SER A 85 6.27 -13.80 -12.40
C SER A 85 5.05 -14.66 -12.78
N ALA A 86 3.84 -14.08 -12.75
CA ALA A 86 2.62 -14.81 -13.07
C ALA A 86 2.44 -14.99 -14.59
N THR A 87 1.81 -16.08 -15.01
CA THR A 87 1.41 -16.30 -16.42
C THR A 87 0.49 -15.22 -16.97
N ASN A 88 -0.27 -14.55 -16.09
CA ASN A 88 -1.13 -13.42 -16.39
C ASN A 88 -0.56 -12.10 -15.83
N ALA A 89 0.73 -11.87 -16.02
CA ALA A 89 1.46 -10.72 -15.46
C ALA A 89 0.78 -9.36 -15.77
N ALA A 90 0.28 -9.16 -16.99
CA ALA A 90 -0.38 -7.92 -17.37
C ALA A 90 -1.63 -7.64 -16.51
N ASP A 91 -2.46 -8.64 -16.26
CA ASP A 91 -3.67 -8.52 -15.42
C ASP A 91 -3.29 -8.22 -13.98
N ARG A 92 -2.24 -8.87 -13.46
CA ARG A 92 -1.74 -8.63 -12.10
C ARG A 92 -1.13 -7.23 -11.94
N LEU A 93 -0.40 -6.75 -12.94
CA LEU A 93 0.14 -5.40 -12.96
C LEU A 93 -0.96 -4.35 -13.08
N GLN A 94 -2.04 -4.63 -13.83
CA GLN A 94 -3.20 -3.75 -13.88
C GLN A 94 -3.85 -3.60 -12.50
N VAL A 95 -4.08 -4.71 -11.81
CA VAL A 95 -4.64 -4.72 -10.44
C VAL A 95 -3.71 -4.00 -9.46
N LEU A 96 -2.39 -4.25 -9.53
CA LEU A 96 -1.40 -3.54 -8.72
C LEU A 96 -1.42 -2.03 -8.96
N GLY A 97 -1.49 -1.61 -10.23
CA GLY A 97 -1.58 -0.21 -10.62
C GLY A 97 -2.81 0.47 -10.04
N LEU A 98 -3.98 -0.16 -10.16
CA LEU A 98 -5.23 0.35 -9.56
C LEU A 98 -5.12 0.45 -8.03
N GLY A 99 -4.54 -0.54 -7.37
CA GLY A 99 -4.32 -0.51 -5.92
C GLY A 99 -3.40 0.64 -5.47
N ARG A 100 -2.30 0.88 -6.19
CA ARG A 100 -1.38 2.01 -5.93
C ARG A 100 -2.10 3.36 -6.10
N VAL A 101 -2.82 3.54 -7.21
CA VAL A 101 -3.58 4.78 -7.45
C VAL A 101 -4.71 4.96 -6.42
N ALA A 102 -5.31 3.88 -5.91
CA ALA A 102 -6.27 3.96 -4.81
C ALA A 102 -5.63 4.52 -3.52
N ILE A 103 -4.39 4.08 -3.19
CA ILE A 103 -3.63 4.66 -2.07
C ILE A 103 -3.39 6.16 -2.29
N ASP A 104 -2.95 6.55 -3.50
CA ASP A 104 -2.69 7.96 -3.83
C ASP A 104 -3.96 8.81 -3.72
N CYS A 105 -5.09 8.34 -4.25
CA CYS A 105 -6.37 9.04 -4.17
C CYS A 105 -6.84 9.19 -2.71
N ALA A 106 -6.78 8.12 -1.92
CA ALA A 106 -7.19 8.15 -0.53
C ALA A 106 -6.30 9.08 0.30
N PHE A 107 -4.97 8.98 0.13
CA PHE A 107 -4.02 9.85 0.81
C PHE A 107 -4.17 11.31 0.39
N GLY A 108 -4.36 11.58 -0.91
CA GLY A 108 -4.61 12.92 -1.45
C GLY A 108 -5.86 13.56 -0.86
N ALA A 109 -6.97 12.82 -0.78
CA ALA A 109 -8.22 13.30 -0.16
C ALA A 109 -8.00 13.64 1.33
N VAL A 110 -7.30 12.79 2.08
CA VAL A 110 -6.96 13.05 3.49
C VAL A 110 -6.11 14.31 3.66
N LEU A 111 -5.12 14.54 2.78
CA LEU A 111 -4.28 15.74 2.82
C LEU A 111 -5.08 17.00 2.54
N LEU A 112 -5.97 16.97 1.55
CA LEU A 112 -6.80 18.13 1.20
C LEU A 112 -7.75 18.48 2.35
N ASN A 113 -8.39 17.47 2.94
CA ASN A 113 -9.25 17.69 4.11
C ASN A 113 -8.46 18.32 5.27
N ARG A 114 -7.24 17.85 5.52
CA ARG A 114 -6.41 18.32 6.63
C ARG A 114 -5.85 19.74 6.41
N PHE A 115 -5.42 20.10 5.19
CA PHE A 115 -4.59 21.29 4.96
C PHE A 115 -5.20 22.33 4.04
N CYS A 116 -6.10 21.97 3.12
CA CYS A 116 -6.53 22.87 2.05
C CYS A 116 -8.02 23.18 2.06
N GLN A 117 -8.87 22.37 2.70
CA GLN A 117 -10.34 22.48 2.70
C GLN A 117 -10.94 22.70 1.29
N SER A 118 -10.28 22.18 0.25
CA SER A 118 -10.75 22.25 -1.13
C SER A 118 -11.75 21.14 -1.42
N THR A 119 -13.03 21.44 -1.30
CA THR A 119 -14.12 20.46 -1.50
C THR A 119 -14.18 19.92 -2.94
N GLU A 120 -13.85 20.73 -3.95
CA GLU A 120 -13.87 20.30 -5.35
C GLU A 120 -12.76 19.28 -5.66
N LEU A 121 -11.54 19.56 -5.22
CA LEU A 121 -10.40 18.67 -5.46
C LEU A 121 -10.52 17.39 -4.62
N GLU A 122 -11.01 17.49 -3.40
CA GLU A 122 -11.33 16.33 -2.57
C GLU A 122 -12.38 15.43 -3.25
N ALA A 123 -13.49 16.01 -3.72
CA ALA A 123 -14.53 15.29 -4.44
C ALA A 123 -13.99 14.58 -5.69
N ARG A 124 -13.04 15.20 -6.40
CA ARG A 124 -12.34 14.59 -7.54
C ARG A 124 -11.58 13.31 -7.12
N TRP A 125 -10.83 13.35 -6.02
CA TRP A 125 -10.09 12.20 -5.51
C TRP A 125 -11.02 11.08 -5.01
N LEU A 126 -12.06 11.44 -4.26
CA LEU A 126 -13.06 10.47 -3.79
C LEU A 126 -13.82 9.80 -4.94
N SER A 127 -14.20 10.58 -5.96
CA SER A 127 -14.83 10.03 -7.16
C SER A 127 -13.89 9.11 -7.95
N ALA A 128 -12.60 9.44 -8.02
CA ALA A 128 -11.60 8.56 -8.65
C ALA A 128 -11.46 7.25 -7.86
N LEU A 129 -11.40 7.31 -6.54
CA LEU A 129 -11.32 6.15 -5.65
C LEU A 129 -12.51 5.21 -5.85
N LEU A 130 -13.74 5.73 -5.90
CA LEU A 130 -14.94 4.91 -6.15
C LEU A 130 -14.93 4.27 -7.54
N ARG A 131 -14.49 4.97 -8.58
CA ARG A 131 -14.33 4.38 -9.93
C ARG A 131 -13.27 3.28 -9.94
N ILE A 132 -12.18 3.43 -9.19
CA ILE A 132 -11.16 2.38 -9.03
C ILE A 132 -11.77 1.15 -8.35
N ALA A 133 -12.56 1.34 -7.29
CA ALA A 133 -13.25 0.23 -6.62
C ALA A 133 -14.16 -0.56 -7.58
N LEU A 134 -14.97 0.14 -8.40
CA LEU A 134 -15.80 -0.48 -9.43
C LEU A 134 -14.97 -1.21 -10.50
N SER A 135 -13.84 -0.66 -10.91
CA SER A 135 -12.94 -1.31 -11.87
C SER A 135 -12.33 -2.59 -11.30
N LEU A 136 -11.89 -2.57 -10.04
CA LEU A 136 -11.38 -3.75 -9.33
C LEU A 136 -12.48 -4.82 -9.17
N GLU A 137 -13.70 -4.42 -8.79
CA GLU A 137 -14.86 -5.32 -8.70
C GLU A 137 -15.12 -6.03 -10.03
N SER A 138 -15.13 -5.27 -11.15
CA SER A 138 -15.32 -5.82 -12.49
C SER A 138 -14.23 -6.83 -12.87
N LEU A 139 -12.95 -6.50 -12.61
CA LEU A 139 -11.83 -7.39 -12.89
C LEU A 139 -11.91 -8.67 -12.05
N MET A 140 -12.23 -8.57 -10.77
CA MET A 140 -12.35 -9.73 -9.87
C MET A 140 -13.56 -10.60 -10.22
N SER A 141 -14.66 -10.00 -10.70
CA SER A 141 -15.85 -10.73 -11.11
C SER A 141 -15.67 -11.48 -12.43
N SER A 142 -14.76 -11.02 -13.30
CA SER A 142 -14.48 -11.62 -14.61
C SER A 142 -13.39 -12.68 -14.58
N THR A 143 -12.65 -12.81 -13.49
CA THR A 143 -11.53 -13.74 -13.36
C THR A 143 -11.86 -14.87 -12.38
N THR A 144 -11.33 -16.08 -12.66
CA THR A 144 -11.42 -17.17 -11.70
C THR A 144 -10.54 -16.82 -10.49
N PRO A 145 -11.09 -16.90 -9.26
CA PRO A 145 -10.30 -16.67 -8.05
C PRO A 145 -9.08 -17.58 -8.03
N THR A 146 -7.89 -17.01 -7.85
CA THR A 146 -6.67 -17.78 -7.65
C THR A 146 -6.32 -17.80 -6.18
N PRO A 147 -5.92 -18.95 -5.61
CA PRO A 147 -5.49 -19.01 -4.21
C PRO A 147 -4.14 -18.33 -4.00
N SER A 148 -3.43 -18.01 -5.07
CA SER A 148 -2.12 -17.37 -5.00
C SER A 148 -2.22 -15.93 -4.50
N LEU A 149 -1.28 -15.57 -3.63
CA LEU A 149 -1.12 -14.22 -3.11
C LEU A 149 -0.10 -13.47 -3.96
N TYR A 150 -0.41 -12.23 -4.30
CA TYR A 150 0.49 -11.34 -5.02
C TYR A 150 0.59 -9.97 -4.32
N LEU A 151 1.63 -9.21 -4.62
CA LEU A 151 1.78 -7.82 -4.15
C LEU A 151 0.55 -6.97 -4.46
N ALA A 152 -0.14 -7.24 -5.57
CA ALA A 152 -1.38 -6.58 -5.94
C ALA A 152 -2.47 -6.73 -4.88
N ASP A 153 -2.65 -7.94 -4.36
CA ASP A 153 -3.65 -8.25 -3.33
C ASP A 153 -3.36 -7.52 -2.01
N LEU A 154 -2.08 -7.53 -1.61
CA LEU A 154 -1.62 -6.81 -0.42
C LEU A 154 -1.82 -5.30 -0.56
N THR A 155 -1.55 -4.76 -1.76
CA THR A 155 -1.71 -3.32 -2.05
C THR A 155 -3.17 -2.90 -1.97
N ILE A 156 -4.09 -3.69 -2.54
CA ILE A 156 -5.53 -3.45 -2.46
C ILE A 156 -6.02 -3.49 -1.01
N ALA A 157 -5.61 -4.50 -0.25
CA ALA A 157 -6.00 -4.62 1.15
C ALA A 157 -5.53 -3.41 1.97
N VAL A 158 -4.27 -2.99 1.79
CA VAL A 158 -3.73 -1.79 2.45
C VAL A 158 -4.48 -0.53 2.03
N ALA A 159 -4.80 -0.37 0.73
CA ALA A 159 -5.52 0.79 0.21
C ALA A 159 -6.91 0.92 0.85
N PHE A 160 -7.72 -0.13 0.80
CA PHE A 160 -9.10 -0.07 1.27
C PHE A 160 -9.25 -0.13 2.79
N GLU A 161 -8.32 -0.76 3.52
CA GLU A 161 -8.27 -0.62 4.98
C GLU A 161 -7.84 0.80 5.41
N TYR A 162 -7.02 1.49 4.59
CA TYR A 162 -6.70 2.90 4.82
C TYR A 162 -7.92 3.81 4.57
N VAL A 163 -8.73 3.51 3.55
CA VAL A 163 -10.02 4.20 3.30
C VAL A 163 -10.94 4.03 4.51
N ASP A 164 -11.14 2.81 5.01
CA ASP A 164 -11.96 2.56 6.19
C ASP A 164 -11.46 3.33 7.43
N PHE A 165 -10.14 3.48 7.57
CA PHE A 165 -9.52 4.16 8.70
C PHE A 165 -9.63 5.69 8.65
N ARG A 166 -9.46 6.30 7.47
CA ARG A 166 -9.33 7.75 7.31
C ARG A 166 -10.52 8.43 6.65
N LEU A 167 -11.31 7.69 5.91
CA LEU A 167 -12.41 8.17 5.09
C LEU A 167 -13.67 7.30 5.33
N PRO A 168 -14.18 7.18 6.57
CA PRO A 168 -15.26 6.27 6.93
C PRO A 168 -16.58 6.56 6.20
N ASP A 169 -16.76 7.78 5.69
CA ASP A 169 -17.94 8.19 4.93
C ASP A 169 -17.88 7.76 3.45
N VAL A 170 -16.78 7.15 3.01
CA VAL A 170 -16.64 6.62 1.64
C VAL A 170 -17.19 5.20 1.59
N HIS A 171 -18.40 5.06 1.08
CA HIS A 171 -19.15 3.79 1.06
C HIS A 171 -18.72 2.89 -0.10
N TRP A 172 -17.42 2.61 -0.22
CA TRP A 172 -16.87 1.76 -1.29
C TRP A 172 -17.36 0.30 -1.24
N ARG A 173 -17.87 -0.16 -0.09
CA ARG A 173 -18.30 -1.56 0.11
C ARG A 173 -19.67 -1.89 -0.52
N THR A 174 -20.50 -0.88 -0.81
CA THR A 174 -21.92 -1.08 -1.13
C THR A 174 -22.13 -1.85 -2.44
N GLU A 175 -21.34 -1.60 -3.47
CA GLU A 175 -21.50 -2.18 -4.82
C GLU A 175 -20.33 -3.08 -5.23
N ASN A 176 -19.38 -3.39 -4.32
CA ASN A 176 -18.12 -4.03 -4.64
C ASN A 176 -17.92 -5.34 -3.85
N ARG A 177 -18.80 -6.32 -4.07
CA ARG A 177 -18.86 -7.57 -3.28
C ARG A 177 -17.58 -8.42 -3.38
N GLN A 178 -17.03 -8.59 -4.57
CA GLN A 178 -15.81 -9.39 -4.79
C GLN A 178 -14.59 -8.69 -4.18
N LEU A 179 -14.50 -7.38 -4.37
CA LEU A 179 -13.45 -6.57 -3.76
C LEU A 179 -13.54 -6.63 -2.23
N VAL A 180 -14.74 -6.49 -1.65
CA VAL A 180 -14.96 -6.62 -0.20
C VAL A 180 -14.54 -7.99 0.30
N HIS A 181 -14.94 -9.05 -0.41
CA HIS A 181 -14.55 -10.42 -0.06
C HIS A 181 -13.02 -10.56 -0.05
N ARG A 182 -12.35 -10.11 -1.12
CA ARG A 182 -10.89 -10.21 -1.24
C ARG A 182 -10.15 -9.39 -0.17
N VAL A 183 -10.55 -8.13 0.05
CA VAL A 183 -9.96 -7.28 1.10
C VAL A 183 -10.14 -7.91 2.49
N THR A 184 -11.30 -8.50 2.75
CA THR A 184 -11.59 -9.15 4.04
C THR A 184 -10.74 -10.41 4.24
N GLU A 185 -10.63 -11.26 3.21
CA GLU A 185 -9.82 -12.47 3.21
C GLU A 185 -8.34 -12.13 3.48
N ILE A 186 -7.77 -11.20 2.68
CA ILE A 186 -6.38 -10.78 2.83
C ILE A 186 -6.15 -10.09 4.18
N GLY A 187 -7.09 -9.27 4.66
CA GLY A 187 -7.03 -8.58 5.94
C GLY A 187 -6.91 -9.51 7.17
N GLN A 188 -7.25 -10.80 7.02
CA GLN A 188 -7.07 -11.81 8.08
C GLN A 188 -5.61 -12.31 8.21
N ARG A 189 -4.75 -12.01 7.22
CA ARG A 189 -3.35 -12.42 7.27
C ARG A 189 -2.61 -11.74 8.41
N GLN A 190 -1.64 -12.44 8.99
CA GLN A 190 -0.81 -11.90 10.07
C GLN A 190 -0.15 -10.58 9.67
N SER A 191 0.32 -10.46 8.44
CA SER A 191 0.96 -9.26 7.91
C SER A 191 0.05 -8.02 7.97
N LEU A 192 -1.24 -8.16 7.64
CA LEU A 192 -2.22 -7.07 7.69
C LEU A 192 -2.67 -6.79 9.11
N SER A 193 -2.95 -7.84 9.90
CA SER A 193 -3.48 -7.69 11.27
C SER A 193 -2.46 -7.06 12.23
N THR A 194 -1.17 -7.39 12.11
CA THR A 194 -0.11 -6.84 12.97
C THR A 194 0.39 -5.46 12.54
N THR A 195 0.06 -5.02 11.32
CA THR A 195 0.49 -3.73 10.76
C THR A 195 -0.64 -2.70 10.69
N ARG A 196 -1.80 -2.94 11.28
CA ARG A 196 -2.94 -2.02 11.24
C ARG A 196 -2.54 -0.57 11.53
N PRO A 197 -3.09 0.43 10.80
CA PRO A 197 -2.81 1.84 11.06
C PRO A 197 -3.31 2.24 12.45
N ARG A 198 -2.60 3.20 13.06
CA ARG A 198 -2.90 3.72 14.41
C ARG A 198 -2.92 5.23 14.40
#